data_c436b168268b95cc23b1ad34aed89b3a
#
_entry.id   c436b168268b95cc23b1ad34aed89b3a
#
_cell.length_a   1.000
_cell.length_b   1.000
_cell.length_c   1.000
_cell.angle_alpha   90.00
_cell.angle_beta   90.00
_cell.angle_gamma   90.00
#
_symmetry.space_group_name_H-M   'P 1'
#
loop_
_entity.id
_entity.type
_entity.pdbx_description
1 polymer ?
#
loop_
_entity_poly.entity_id
_entity_poly.type
_entity_poly.pdbx_seq_one_letter_code
_entity_poly.pdbx_strand_id
1 'polypeptide(L)'
;MSKTRTGIHRHQGIICLALALLWVQSLGLSGCTETPDPEFDLVILGGRVMDPETELDAVRNVGIDDGLIAMISEQSLVGRDTIEATGLVVAPGFIDLHAHGQDPVSNRLQAQDGVTTALEMEVGVFPVGEWLASREGSALIHYGASVGHWPARVKLVDGLDVGHWPTVSAEQASQMDAGNYAYELLSEERIDELGQLMETGLQEGALGLGFGITYTPGASRLEIMRLFQL
;
A
#
# COMPACT_ATOMS: atom_id res chain seq x y z
N MET A 1 62.44 72.13 -45.61
CA MET A 1 62.46 72.14 -44.13
C MET A 1 61.48 71.07 -43.65
N SER A 2 62.06 70.14 -42.99
CA SER A 2 61.50 68.88 -42.36
C SER A 2 60.42 69.18 -41.34
N LYS A 3 59.40 68.28 -41.26
CA LYS A 3 58.81 67.91 -39.95
C LYS A 3 57.95 66.60 -40.08
N THR A 4 58.54 65.60 -39.63
CA THR A 4 58.10 64.47 -38.81
C THR A 4 56.63 64.37 -38.52
N ARG A 5 56.08 63.29 -39.04
CA ARG A 5 54.81 62.60 -38.57
C ARG A 5 55.17 61.21 -38.09
N THR A 6 55.30 61.09 -36.80
CA THR A 6 55.38 59.73 -36.16
C THR A 6 54.68 59.83 -34.78
N GLY A 7 53.74 59.02 -34.48
CA GLY A 7 53.37 58.77 -33.07
C GLY A 7 51.94 58.55 -32.67
N ILE A 8 51.02 58.27 -33.56
CA ILE A 8 49.59 58.04 -33.13
C ILE A 8 49.07 56.66 -33.36
N HIS A 9 49.69 55.82 -34.22
CA HIS A 9 49.16 54.53 -34.56
C HIS A 9 49.50 53.34 -33.65
N ARG A 10 50.35 53.55 -32.61
CA ARG A 10 50.81 52.44 -31.76
C ARG A 10 49.98 52.19 -30.51
N HIS A 11 49.11 53.12 -30.11
CA HIS A 11 48.24 52.91 -28.93
C HIS A 11 46.86 52.34 -29.24
N GLN A 12 46.39 52.49 -30.48
CA GLN A 12 45.05 51.92 -30.84
C GLN A 12 45.06 50.38 -31.02
N GLY A 13 46.18 49.81 -31.41
CA GLY A 13 46.30 48.35 -31.53
C GLY A 13 46.31 47.59 -30.20
N ILE A 14 46.85 48.21 -29.14
CA ILE A 14 46.96 47.56 -27.84
C ILE A 14 45.63 47.62 -27.09
N ILE A 15 44.82 48.67 -27.29
CA ILE A 15 43.47 48.77 -26.65
C ILE A 15 42.49 47.80 -27.28
N CYS A 16 42.54 47.55 -28.59
CA CYS A 16 41.70 46.56 -29.25
C CYS A 16 42.04 45.12 -28.87
N LEU A 17 43.31 44.77 -28.63
CA LEU A 17 43.71 43.44 -28.17
C LEU A 17 43.33 43.21 -26.71
N ALA A 18 43.37 44.20 -25.83
CA ALA A 18 42.98 44.09 -24.43
C ALA A 18 41.44 43.91 -24.28
N LEU A 19 40.64 44.58 -25.10
CA LEU A 19 39.19 44.43 -25.12
C LEU A 19 38.74 43.07 -25.74
N ALA A 20 39.48 42.53 -26.71
CA ALA A 20 39.19 41.20 -27.27
C ALA A 20 39.53 40.09 -26.28
N LEU A 21 40.54 40.21 -25.43
CA LEU A 21 40.90 39.25 -24.40
C LEU A 21 39.91 39.25 -23.19
N LEU A 22 39.30 40.40 -22.89
CA LEU A 22 38.26 40.50 -21.87
C LEU A 22 36.92 39.88 -22.33
N TRP A 23 36.65 39.85 -23.64
CA TRP A 23 35.42 39.21 -24.18
C TRP A 23 35.51 37.68 -24.26
N VAL A 24 36.68 37.11 -24.39
CA VAL A 24 36.88 35.65 -24.42
C VAL A 24 36.83 35.05 -23.03
N GLN A 25 37.05 35.79 -21.95
CA GLN A 25 36.94 35.32 -20.59
C GLN A 25 35.48 35.25 -20.05
N SER A 26 34.53 35.93 -20.71
CA SER A 26 33.12 35.93 -20.30
C SER A 26 32.27 34.81 -20.96
N LEU A 27 32.85 34.02 -21.87
CA LEU A 27 32.16 32.91 -22.57
C LEU A 27 32.46 31.51 -22.00
N GLY A 28 33.17 31.43 -20.88
CA GLY A 28 33.73 30.17 -20.36
C GLY A 28 33.15 29.60 -19.09
N LEU A 29 31.94 30.02 -18.61
CA LEU A 29 31.37 29.53 -17.36
C LEU A 29 29.83 29.37 -17.43
N SER A 30 29.33 28.85 -18.57
CA SER A 30 28.09 28.10 -18.51
C SER A 30 28.45 26.66 -18.18
N GLY A 31 28.83 26.42 -16.93
CA GLY A 31 28.84 25.10 -16.40
C GLY A 31 27.38 24.57 -16.49
N CYS A 32 27.12 23.68 -17.44
CA CYS A 32 26.01 22.76 -17.29
C CYS A 32 26.27 22.06 -15.94
N THR A 33 25.54 22.42 -14.91
CA THR A 33 25.36 21.51 -13.78
C THR A 33 24.60 20.34 -14.34
N GLU A 34 25.32 19.28 -14.76
CA GLU A 34 24.70 17.99 -15.00
C GLU A 34 23.96 17.68 -13.71
N THR A 35 22.63 17.64 -13.77
CA THR A 35 21.83 17.00 -12.74
C THR A 35 22.33 15.55 -12.67
N PRO A 36 22.78 15.06 -11.52
CA PRO A 36 23.20 13.67 -11.43
C PRO A 36 22.04 12.76 -11.89
N ASP A 37 22.41 11.72 -12.61
CA ASP A 37 21.43 10.71 -13.00
C ASP A 37 20.67 10.20 -11.76
N PRO A 38 19.35 10.01 -11.85
CA PRO A 38 18.57 9.53 -10.72
C PRO A 38 19.05 8.12 -10.31
N GLU A 39 19.35 7.97 -9.02
CA GLU A 39 19.79 6.70 -8.42
C GLU A 39 18.60 5.83 -8.00
N PHE A 40 17.43 6.47 -7.76
CA PHE A 40 16.21 5.82 -7.28
C PHE A 40 15.01 6.23 -8.13
N ASP A 41 13.99 5.36 -8.17
CA ASP A 41 12.71 5.68 -8.80
C ASP A 41 12.00 6.81 -8.06
N LEU A 42 12.01 6.76 -6.73
CA LEU A 42 11.39 7.74 -5.85
C LEU A 42 12.29 7.98 -4.63
N VAL A 43 12.41 9.24 -4.23
CA VAL A 43 13.03 9.60 -2.94
C VAL A 43 12.04 10.38 -2.07
N ILE A 44 12.08 10.11 -0.76
CA ILE A 44 11.36 10.87 0.25
C ILE A 44 12.41 11.61 1.08
N LEU A 45 12.39 12.95 1.05
CA LEU A 45 13.45 13.77 1.63
C LEU A 45 13.00 14.44 2.93
N GLY A 46 13.91 14.43 3.92
CA GLY A 46 13.83 15.23 5.13
C GLY A 46 12.74 14.86 6.12
N GLY A 47 12.11 13.68 5.97
CA GLY A 47 11.08 13.21 6.87
C GLY A 47 11.62 12.60 8.17
N ARG A 48 10.84 12.68 9.27
CA ARG A 48 11.11 11.91 10.48
C ARG A 48 10.73 10.45 10.22
N VAL A 49 11.73 9.63 9.89
CA VAL A 49 11.53 8.18 9.67
C VAL A 49 11.36 7.52 11.03
N MET A 50 10.22 6.83 11.19
CA MET A 50 9.90 6.01 12.35
C MET A 50 9.76 4.57 11.89
N ASP A 51 10.74 3.73 12.25
CA ASP A 51 10.73 2.30 11.94
C ASP A 51 10.71 1.49 13.22
N PRO A 52 9.56 0.85 13.56
CA PRO A 52 9.44 0.08 14.80
C PRO A 52 10.28 -1.20 14.81
N GLU A 53 10.68 -1.74 13.64
CA GLU A 53 11.48 -2.96 13.56
C GLU A 53 12.93 -2.70 13.98
N THR A 54 13.51 -1.60 13.53
CA THR A 54 14.90 -1.23 13.82
C THR A 54 15.04 -0.23 14.98
N GLU A 55 13.92 0.22 15.55
CA GLU A 55 13.83 1.30 16.55
C GLU A 55 14.39 2.64 16.04
N LEU A 56 14.46 2.83 14.72
CA LEU A 56 14.86 4.09 14.11
C LEU A 56 13.78 5.16 14.32
N ASP A 57 14.17 6.29 14.92
CA ASP A 57 13.35 7.50 15.03
C ASP A 57 14.25 8.71 14.80
N ALA A 58 14.40 9.12 13.55
CA ALA A 58 15.28 10.21 13.18
C ALA A 58 14.90 10.81 11.81
N VAL A 59 15.34 12.05 11.57
CA VAL A 59 15.21 12.67 10.24
C VAL A 59 16.14 11.95 9.28
N ARG A 60 15.57 11.38 8.21
CA ARG A 60 16.29 10.62 7.17
C ARG A 60 15.67 10.88 5.80
N ASN A 61 16.43 10.48 4.78
CA ASN A 61 15.97 10.39 3.40
C ASN A 61 15.78 8.91 3.06
N VAL A 62 14.75 8.59 2.29
CA VAL A 62 14.41 7.22 1.90
C VAL A 62 14.48 7.13 0.38
N GLY A 63 15.30 6.22 -0.14
CA GLY A 63 15.38 5.87 -1.56
C GLY A 63 14.60 4.60 -1.84
N ILE A 64 13.73 4.65 -2.85
CA ILE A 64 12.85 3.56 -3.27
C ILE A 64 13.19 3.24 -4.72
N ASP A 65 13.43 1.96 -4.99
CA ASP A 65 13.73 1.45 -6.33
C ASP A 65 12.98 0.14 -6.55
N ASP A 66 12.36 -0.04 -7.72
CA ASP A 66 11.51 -1.19 -8.05
C ASP A 66 10.45 -1.52 -6.98
N GLY A 67 9.90 -0.46 -6.33
CA GLY A 67 8.88 -0.61 -5.29
C GLY A 67 9.38 -1.07 -3.92
N LEU A 68 10.70 -1.16 -3.73
CA LEU A 68 11.34 -1.56 -2.48
C LEU A 68 12.10 -0.39 -1.85
N ILE A 69 12.15 -0.34 -0.52
CA ILE A 69 13.04 0.57 0.19
C ILE A 69 14.48 0.08 -0.01
N ALA A 70 15.23 0.75 -0.88
CA ALA A 70 16.61 0.39 -1.21
C ALA A 70 17.61 1.05 -0.26
N MET A 71 17.30 2.25 0.27
CA MET A 71 18.21 2.99 1.13
C MET A 71 17.49 3.89 2.12
N ILE A 72 18.00 3.97 3.35
CA ILE A 72 17.67 5.01 4.34
C ILE A 72 18.97 5.72 4.72
N SER A 73 19.05 7.04 4.54
CA SER A 73 20.31 7.78 4.62
C SER A 73 20.15 9.15 5.30
N GLU A 74 21.22 9.61 5.92
CA GLU A 74 21.38 11.02 6.35
C GLU A 74 21.74 11.93 5.19
N GLN A 75 22.39 11.37 4.16
CA GLN A 75 22.81 12.11 2.98
C GLN A 75 21.65 12.33 2.02
N SER A 76 21.71 13.41 1.26
CA SER A 76 20.74 13.67 0.20
C SER A 76 20.80 12.55 -0.85
N LEU A 77 19.63 12.11 -1.30
CA LEU A 77 19.44 11.11 -2.34
C LEU A 77 18.86 11.78 -3.59
N VAL A 78 19.12 11.20 -4.75
CA VAL A 78 18.61 11.69 -6.04
C VAL A 78 17.68 10.66 -6.64
N GLY A 79 16.42 11.00 -6.82
CA GLY A 79 15.41 10.16 -7.43
C GLY A 79 14.82 10.77 -8.70
N ARG A 80 14.20 9.93 -9.51
CA ARG A 80 13.41 10.38 -10.66
C ARG A 80 12.22 11.23 -10.18
N ASP A 81 11.54 10.75 -9.13
CA ASP A 81 10.49 11.46 -8.44
C ASP A 81 10.91 11.79 -7.01
N THR A 82 10.38 12.90 -6.46
CA THR A 82 10.73 13.38 -5.11
C THR A 82 9.49 13.75 -4.32
N ILE A 83 9.43 13.29 -3.07
CA ILE A 83 8.47 13.73 -2.07
C ILE A 83 9.21 14.50 -0.98
N GLU A 84 8.90 15.78 -0.80
CA GLU A 84 9.38 16.59 0.31
C GLU A 84 8.58 16.29 1.57
N ALA A 85 9.24 15.68 2.55
CA ALA A 85 8.63 15.29 3.81
C ALA A 85 9.15 16.07 5.03
N THR A 86 9.78 17.21 4.81
CA THR A 86 10.29 18.06 5.91
C THR A 86 9.17 18.42 6.88
N GLY A 87 9.35 18.07 8.16
CA GLY A 87 8.35 18.28 9.20
C GLY A 87 7.22 17.26 9.24
N LEU A 88 7.24 16.25 8.36
CA LEU A 88 6.30 15.14 8.33
C LEU A 88 6.94 13.86 8.90
N VAL A 89 6.08 12.92 9.28
CA VAL A 89 6.48 11.57 9.68
C VAL A 89 6.44 10.66 8.44
N VAL A 90 7.47 9.84 8.29
CA VAL A 90 7.55 8.74 7.33
C VAL A 90 7.60 7.44 8.13
N ALA A 91 6.57 6.64 8.03
CA ALA A 91 6.43 5.39 8.76
C ALA A 91 5.88 4.29 7.84
N PRO A 92 6.03 2.99 8.20
CA PRO A 92 5.30 1.92 7.53
C PRO A 92 3.80 2.20 7.53
N GLY A 93 3.11 1.84 6.45
CA GLY A 93 1.67 1.95 6.40
C GLY A 93 0.99 1.02 7.41
N PHE A 94 -0.18 1.43 7.92
CA PHE A 94 -0.91 0.65 8.90
C PHE A 94 -1.49 -0.63 8.28
N ILE A 95 -1.50 -1.70 9.08
CA ILE A 95 -2.19 -2.95 8.78
C ILE A 95 -3.43 -3.00 9.66
N ASP A 96 -4.60 -2.88 9.04
CA ASP A 96 -5.89 -2.98 9.72
C ASP A 96 -6.36 -4.44 9.69
N LEU A 97 -6.45 -5.07 10.85
CA LEU A 97 -6.84 -6.48 11.01
C LEU A 97 -8.35 -6.67 11.16
N HIS A 98 -9.12 -5.59 11.23
CA HIS A 98 -10.57 -5.62 11.45
C HIS A 98 -11.27 -4.70 10.45
N ALA A 99 -11.06 -4.94 9.16
CA ALA A 99 -11.49 -4.06 8.08
C ALA A 99 -12.67 -4.66 7.30
N HIS A 100 -13.90 -4.32 7.69
CA HIS A 100 -15.09 -4.74 6.95
C HIS A 100 -15.27 -4.01 5.61
N GLY A 101 -14.73 -2.79 5.48
CA GLY A 101 -14.81 -2.00 4.27
C GLY A 101 -13.79 -2.45 3.22
N GLN A 102 -14.17 -3.36 2.35
CA GLN A 102 -13.32 -3.96 1.33
C GLN A 102 -13.77 -3.58 -0.10
N ASP A 103 -14.38 -2.43 -0.25
CA ASP A 103 -14.79 -1.85 -1.54
C ASP A 103 -13.85 -0.68 -1.95
N PRO A 104 -13.89 -0.24 -3.24
CA PRO A 104 -12.98 0.81 -3.71
C PRO A 104 -13.11 2.16 -2.98
N VAL A 105 -14.29 2.49 -2.42
CA VAL A 105 -14.50 3.73 -1.66
C VAL A 105 -13.85 3.61 -0.30
N SER A 106 -14.11 2.52 0.40
CA SER A 106 -13.51 2.20 1.71
C SER A 106 -11.98 2.14 1.62
N ASN A 107 -11.44 1.45 0.61
CA ASN A 107 -9.99 1.37 0.41
C ASN A 107 -9.36 2.76 0.17
N ARG A 108 -10.06 3.67 -0.52
CA ARG A 108 -9.56 5.04 -0.71
C ARG A 108 -9.52 5.82 0.61
N LEU A 109 -10.54 5.69 1.45
CA LEU A 109 -10.58 6.34 2.76
C LEU A 109 -9.52 5.76 3.69
N GLN A 110 -9.36 4.44 3.70
CA GLN A 110 -8.31 3.76 4.46
C GLN A 110 -6.90 4.21 4.03
N ALA A 111 -6.65 4.28 2.72
CA ALA A 111 -5.37 4.77 2.19
C ALA A 111 -5.08 6.23 2.58
N GLN A 112 -6.11 7.10 2.60
CA GLN A 112 -5.97 8.49 3.05
C GLN A 112 -5.67 8.60 4.56
N ASP A 113 -6.07 7.60 5.32
CA ASP A 113 -5.81 7.49 6.77
C ASP A 113 -4.50 6.73 7.08
N GLY A 114 -3.74 6.36 6.05
CA GLY A 114 -2.43 5.72 6.17
C GLY A 114 -2.47 4.19 6.24
N VAL A 115 -3.62 3.55 6.02
CA VAL A 115 -3.73 2.10 5.91
C VAL A 115 -3.24 1.64 4.54
N THR A 116 -2.29 0.71 4.52
CA THR A 116 -1.76 0.11 3.29
C THR A 116 -2.16 -1.36 3.12
N THR A 117 -2.66 -1.97 4.18
CA THR A 117 -3.15 -3.36 4.20
C THR A 117 -4.41 -3.44 5.03
N ALA A 118 -5.52 -3.86 4.44
CA ALA A 118 -6.80 -4.04 5.12
C ALA A 118 -7.21 -5.52 5.09
N LEU A 119 -7.41 -6.12 6.27
CA LEU A 119 -7.71 -7.53 6.43
C LEU A 119 -9.07 -7.72 7.11
N GLU A 120 -9.93 -8.56 6.52
CA GLU A 120 -11.18 -9.00 7.10
C GLU A 120 -10.95 -10.27 7.93
N MET A 121 -10.57 -10.12 9.19
CA MET A 121 -10.17 -11.25 10.01
C MET A 121 -11.25 -11.72 11.01
N GLU A 122 -12.29 -10.93 11.26
CA GLU A 122 -13.33 -11.26 12.23
C GLU A 122 -14.44 -12.12 11.62
N VAL A 123 -15.24 -11.54 10.75
CA VAL A 123 -16.38 -12.23 10.14
C VAL A 123 -15.93 -13.16 9.05
N GLY A 124 -14.87 -12.75 8.35
CA GLY A 124 -14.32 -13.47 7.22
C GLY A 124 -15.22 -13.44 5.98
N VAL A 125 -14.82 -14.20 4.99
CA VAL A 125 -15.51 -14.29 3.68
C VAL A 125 -15.75 -15.73 3.29
N PHE A 126 -16.73 -15.96 2.41
CA PHE A 126 -16.97 -17.25 1.78
C PHE A 126 -17.86 -17.10 0.52
N PRO A 127 -17.50 -17.67 -0.65
CA PRO A 127 -16.25 -18.41 -0.98
C PRO A 127 -15.00 -17.50 -1.03
N VAL A 128 -13.88 -18.00 -0.55
CA VAL A 128 -12.64 -17.19 -0.42
C VAL A 128 -12.00 -16.91 -1.77
N GLY A 129 -11.87 -17.95 -2.61
CA GLY A 129 -11.22 -17.82 -3.92
C GLY A 129 -11.91 -16.82 -4.84
N GLU A 130 -13.24 -16.84 -4.90
CA GLU A 130 -14.04 -15.88 -5.67
C GLU A 130 -13.86 -14.45 -5.13
N TRP A 131 -13.84 -14.30 -3.80
CA TRP A 131 -13.64 -13.01 -3.16
C TRP A 131 -12.25 -12.43 -3.48
N LEU A 132 -11.17 -13.22 -3.40
CA LEU A 132 -9.82 -12.80 -3.75
C LEU A 132 -9.74 -12.41 -5.24
N ALA A 133 -10.24 -13.25 -6.14
CA ALA A 133 -10.23 -13.01 -7.58
C ALA A 133 -10.98 -11.72 -7.97
N SER A 134 -12.06 -11.38 -7.27
CA SER A 134 -12.84 -10.17 -7.54
C SER A 134 -12.08 -8.86 -7.24
N ARG A 135 -10.98 -8.93 -6.49
CA ARG A 135 -10.15 -7.78 -6.08
C ARG A 135 -8.83 -7.69 -6.81
N GLU A 136 -8.42 -8.77 -7.46
CA GLU A 136 -7.17 -8.83 -8.19
C GLU A 136 -7.08 -7.70 -9.23
N GLY A 137 -6.00 -6.91 -9.18
CA GLY A 137 -5.74 -5.79 -10.08
C GLY A 137 -6.65 -4.57 -9.89
N SER A 138 -7.62 -4.59 -8.94
CA SER A 138 -8.56 -3.48 -8.70
C SER A 138 -8.45 -2.85 -7.31
N ALA A 139 -7.84 -3.53 -6.35
CA ALA A 139 -7.69 -3.03 -5.00
C ALA A 139 -6.59 -1.95 -4.92
N LEU A 140 -6.89 -0.82 -4.25
CA LEU A 140 -5.94 0.29 -4.07
C LEU A 140 -4.85 -0.03 -3.04
N ILE A 141 -5.17 -0.86 -2.04
CA ILE A 141 -4.29 -1.28 -0.94
C ILE A 141 -4.24 -2.80 -0.88
N HIS A 142 -3.29 -3.36 -0.15
CA HIS A 142 -3.25 -4.80 0.08
C HIS A 142 -4.48 -5.26 0.84
N TYR A 143 -4.95 -6.45 0.52
CA TYR A 143 -6.16 -7.03 1.09
C TYR A 143 -5.96 -8.50 1.43
N GLY A 144 -6.80 -9.00 2.33
CA GLY A 144 -6.87 -10.40 2.70
C GLY A 144 -8.05 -10.64 3.62
N ALA A 145 -8.39 -11.91 3.82
CA ALA A 145 -9.48 -12.28 4.72
C ALA A 145 -9.22 -13.63 5.38
N SER A 146 -9.91 -13.87 6.49
CA SER A 146 -10.14 -15.19 7.01
C SER A 146 -11.26 -15.90 6.24
N VAL A 147 -11.32 -17.23 6.25
CA VAL A 147 -12.52 -17.93 5.88
C VAL A 147 -13.55 -17.80 7.01
N GLY A 148 -14.70 -17.26 6.70
CA GLY A 148 -15.73 -16.94 7.70
C GLY A 148 -16.57 -18.13 8.11
N HIS A 149 -16.61 -18.42 9.40
CA HIS A 149 -17.55 -19.42 9.95
C HIS A 149 -19.01 -19.06 9.63
N TRP A 150 -19.41 -17.81 9.86
CA TRP A 150 -20.75 -17.34 9.60
C TRP A 150 -21.18 -17.51 8.13
N PRO A 151 -20.48 -17.00 7.10
CA PRO A 151 -20.91 -17.17 5.71
C PRO A 151 -20.80 -18.61 5.23
N ALA A 152 -19.82 -19.40 5.69
CA ALA A 152 -19.74 -20.83 5.39
C ALA A 152 -20.94 -21.60 6.00
N ARG A 153 -21.38 -21.22 7.20
CA ARG A 153 -22.55 -21.80 7.84
C ARG A 153 -23.85 -21.43 7.12
N VAL A 154 -24.00 -20.20 6.64
CA VAL A 154 -25.12 -19.78 5.76
C VAL A 154 -25.15 -20.64 4.50
N LYS A 155 -24.00 -20.89 3.88
CA LYS A 155 -23.89 -21.78 2.73
C LYS A 155 -24.32 -23.19 3.05
N LEU A 156 -23.84 -23.76 4.15
CA LEU A 156 -24.15 -25.13 4.56
C LEU A 156 -25.63 -25.30 4.87
N VAL A 157 -26.21 -24.42 5.69
CA VAL A 157 -27.55 -24.58 6.24
C VAL A 157 -28.63 -24.16 5.26
N ASP A 158 -28.48 -22.99 4.64
CA ASP A 158 -29.52 -22.38 3.82
C ASP A 158 -29.19 -22.41 2.32
N GLY A 159 -28.02 -22.91 1.93
CA GLY A 159 -27.59 -23.03 0.52
C GLY A 159 -27.23 -21.70 -0.14
N LEU A 160 -27.10 -20.60 0.62
CA LEU A 160 -26.87 -19.25 0.11
C LEU A 160 -25.40 -18.90 0.08
N ASP A 161 -24.94 -18.27 -1.00
CA ASP A 161 -23.63 -17.63 -1.12
C ASP A 161 -23.77 -16.15 -0.79
N VAL A 162 -23.32 -15.75 0.40
CA VAL A 162 -23.48 -14.39 0.88
C VAL A 162 -22.20 -13.54 0.71
N GLY A 163 -21.11 -14.20 0.32
CA GLY A 163 -19.85 -13.50 0.03
C GLY A 163 -19.24 -12.86 1.28
N HIS A 164 -19.34 -11.55 1.36
CA HIS A 164 -18.69 -10.75 2.38
C HIS A 164 -19.65 -9.70 2.96
N TRP A 165 -19.70 -9.59 4.27
CA TRP A 165 -20.34 -8.44 4.95
C TRP A 165 -19.44 -7.20 4.79
N PRO A 166 -19.95 -6.01 4.43
CA PRO A 166 -21.35 -5.58 4.34
C PRO A 166 -21.96 -5.61 2.92
N THR A 167 -21.39 -6.34 1.97
CA THR A 167 -21.85 -6.34 0.57
C THR A 167 -23.07 -7.22 0.29
N VAL A 168 -23.66 -7.78 1.35
CA VAL A 168 -24.89 -8.55 1.26
C VAL A 168 -26.01 -7.70 0.68
N SER A 169 -26.63 -8.16 -0.41
CA SER A 169 -27.77 -7.47 -1.00
C SER A 169 -29.02 -7.55 -0.11
N ALA A 170 -29.97 -6.62 -0.31
CA ALA A 170 -31.22 -6.66 0.43
C ALA A 170 -32.02 -7.96 0.21
N GLU A 171 -31.91 -8.58 -0.98
CA GLU A 171 -32.52 -9.87 -1.28
C GLU A 171 -31.84 -11.00 -0.49
N GLN A 172 -30.51 -11.05 -0.49
CA GLN A 172 -29.74 -12.01 0.30
C GLN A 172 -30.04 -11.85 1.81
N ALA A 173 -30.06 -10.61 2.30
CA ALA A 173 -30.41 -10.33 3.70
C ALA A 173 -31.80 -10.86 4.05
N SER A 174 -32.81 -10.66 3.18
CA SER A 174 -34.15 -11.19 3.38
C SER A 174 -34.21 -12.71 3.37
N GLN A 175 -33.43 -13.37 2.52
CA GLN A 175 -33.34 -14.82 2.48
C GLN A 175 -32.65 -15.36 3.74
N MET A 176 -31.61 -14.69 4.21
CA MET A 176 -30.92 -15.03 5.46
C MET A 176 -31.83 -14.89 6.68
N ASP A 177 -32.63 -13.82 6.73
CA ASP A 177 -33.60 -13.59 7.81
C ASP A 177 -34.66 -14.69 7.89
N ALA A 178 -34.98 -15.31 6.76
CA ALA A 178 -35.90 -16.46 6.66
C ALA A 178 -35.23 -17.81 6.90
N GLY A 179 -33.89 -17.86 6.93
CA GLY A 179 -33.10 -19.09 7.04
C GLY A 179 -32.89 -19.54 8.47
N ASN A 180 -32.22 -20.68 8.61
CA ASN A 180 -31.99 -21.36 9.89
C ASN A 180 -30.53 -21.29 10.35
N TYR A 181 -29.61 -20.76 9.53
CA TYR A 181 -28.18 -20.77 9.80
C TYR A 181 -27.81 -20.30 11.21
N ALA A 182 -28.53 -19.29 11.71
CA ALA A 182 -28.18 -18.66 12.98
C ALA A 182 -28.48 -19.55 14.19
N TYR A 183 -29.57 -20.35 14.12
CA TYR A 183 -30.11 -21.07 15.28
C TYR A 183 -30.07 -22.60 15.19
N GLU A 184 -29.78 -23.16 14.01
CA GLU A 184 -29.70 -24.60 13.85
C GLU A 184 -28.55 -25.19 14.67
N LEU A 185 -28.86 -26.23 15.45
CA LEU A 185 -27.82 -27.02 16.11
C LEU A 185 -27.34 -28.11 15.12
N LEU A 186 -26.10 -27.97 14.65
CA LEU A 186 -25.55 -28.93 13.70
C LEU A 186 -25.25 -30.29 14.34
N SER A 187 -25.55 -31.39 13.61
CA SER A 187 -25.05 -32.74 13.94
C SER A 187 -23.53 -32.80 13.73
N GLU A 188 -22.89 -33.83 14.28
CA GLU A 188 -21.45 -34.04 14.11
C GLU A 188 -21.06 -34.16 12.64
N GLU A 189 -21.85 -34.87 11.81
CA GLU A 189 -21.64 -34.97 10.36
C GLU A 189 -21.65 -33.59 9.69
N ARG A 190 -22.61 -32.74 10.04
CA ARG A 190 -22.73 -31.41 9.46
C ARG A 190 -21.62 -30.46 9.96
N ILE A 191 -21.09 -30.66 11.17
CA ILE A 191 -19.91 -29.98 11.64
C ILE A 191 -18.68 -30.35 10.79
N ASP A 192 -18.56 -31.64 10.44
CA ASP A 192 -17.47 -32.11 9.59
C ASP A 192 -17.61 -31.56 8.15
N GLU A 193 -18.85 -31.48 7.61
CA GLU A 193 -19.12 -30.80 6.33
C GLU A 193 -18.74 -29.31 6.37
N LEU A 194 -19.08 -28.60 7.45
CA LEU A 194 -18.69 -27.20 7.65
C LEU A 194 -17.18 -27.06 7.72
N GLY A 195 -16.51 -27.99 8.41
CA GLY A 195 -15.04 -28.06 8.46
C GLY A 195 -14.42 -28.19 7.07
N GLN A 196 -14.97 -29.04 6.20
CA GLN A 196 -14.49 -29.18 4.82
C GLN A 196 -14.65 -27.90 4.00
N LEU A 197 -15.76 -27.17 4.17
CA LEU A 197 -15.94 -25.86 3.51
C LEU A 197 -14.88 -24.86 3.98
N MET A 198 -14.63 -24.79 5.29
CA MET A 198 -13.64 -23.87 5.85
C MET A 198 -12.20 -24.27 5.48
N GLU A 199 -11.89 -25.56 5.44
CA GLU A 199 -10.60 -26.07 4.96
C GLU A 199 -10.38 -25.70 3.47
N THR A 200 -11.42 -25.82 2.64
CA THR A 200 -11.36 -25.35 1.25
C THR A 200 -11.01 -23.85 1.19
N GLY A 201 -11.64 -23.02 2.00
CA GLY A 201 -11.31 -21.58 2.05
C GLY A 201 -9.87 -21.30 2.48
N LEU A 202 -9.31 -22.08 3.40
CA LEU A 202 -7.88 -21.99 3.76
C LEU A 202 -6.98 -22.36 2.57
N GLN A 203 -7.32 -23.41 1.83
CA GLN A 203 -6.58 -23.83 0.63
C GLN A 203 -6.67 -22.82 -0.50
N GLU A 204 -7.76 -22.06 -0.59
CA GLU A 204 -7.97 -20.96 -1.53
C GLU A 204 -7.20 -19.69 -1.19
N GLY A 205 -6.57 -19.61 -0.01
CA GLY A 205 -5.69 -18.50 0.40
C GLY A 205 -6.22 -17.64 1.54
N ALA A 206 -7.20 -18.11 2.31
CA ALA A 206 -7.59 -17.43 3.54
C ALA A 206 -6.44 -17.40 4.54
N LEU A 207 -6.31 -16.28 5.27
CA LEU A 207 -5.25 -16.05 6.25
C LEU A 207 -5.47 -16.77 7.58
N GLY A 208 -6.65 -17.36 7.78
CA GLY A 208 -7.04 -18.06 8.99
C GLY A 208 -8.54 -18.28 9.04
N LEU A 209 -9.06 -18.58 10.24
CA LEU A 209 -10.48 -18.80 10.49
C LEU A 209 -11.09 -17.58 11.17
N GLY A 210 -12.20 -17.06 10.64
CA GLY A 210 -12.94 -15.94 11.20
C GLY A 210 -14.23 -16.41 11.90
N PHE A 211 -14.48 -15.91 13.10
CA PHE A 211 -15.63 -16.31 13.90
C PHE A 211 -16.44 -15.11 14.40
N GLY A 212 -17.55 -14.86 13.74
CA GLY A 212 -18.58 -13.93 14.23
C GLY A 212 -19.65 -14.67 15.04
N ILE A 213 -19.31 -15.23 16.20
CA ILE A 213 -20.19 -16.13 16.99
C ILE A 213 -21.50 -15.46 17.38
N THR A 214 -21.51 -14.15 17.56
CA THR A 214 -22.73 -13.37 17.86
C THR A 214 -23.82 -13.57 16.80
N TYR A 215 -23.41 -13.81 15.56
CA TYR A 215 -24.33 -14.00 14.43
C TYR A 215 -24.82 -15.46 14.27
N THR A 216 -24.26 -16.38 15.05
CA THR A 216 -24.59 -17.81 15.00
C THR A 216 -24.84 -18.38 16.40
N PRO A 217 -25.86 -17.90 17.13
CA PRO A 217 -26.10 -18.33 18.51
C PRO A 217 -26.44 -19.81 18.64
N GLY A 218 -26.83 -20.51 17.57
CA GLY A 218 -27.04 -21.96 17.53
C GLY A 218 -25.76 -22.77 17.39
N ALA A 219 -24.61 -22.14 17.12
CA ALA A 219 -23.34 -22.85 17.01
C ALA A 219 -22.94 -23.44 18.38
N SER A 220 -22.75 -24.78 18.40
CA SER A 220 -22.38 -25.47 19.63
C SER A 220 -20.90 -25.26 19.99
N ARG A 221 -20.57 -25.49 21.28
CA ARG A 221 -19.14 -25.52 21.68
C ARG A 221 -18.34 -26.59 20.94
N LEU A 222 -18.99 -27.73 20.64
CA LEU A 222 -18.35 -28.80 19.87
C LEU A 222 -18.00 -28.33 18.45
N GLU A 223 -18.95 -27.67 17.79
CA GLU A 223 -18.74 -27.07 16.47
C GLU A 223 -17.53 -26.14 16.48
N ILE A 224 -17.53 -25.13 17.34
CA ILE A 224 -16.43 -24.17 17.43
C ILE A 224 -15.09 -24.87 17.74
N MET A 225 -15.07 -25.79 18.72
CA MET A 225 -13.83 -26.49 19.10
C MET A 225 -13.27 -27.39 17.97
N ARG A 226 -14.13 -28.04 17.19
CA ARG A 226 -13.67 -28.82 16.04
C ARG A 226 -13.09 -27.96 14.93
N LEU A 227 -13.75 -26.85 14.63
CA LEU A 227 -13.27 -25.93 13.61
C LEU A 227 -11.94 -25.26 13.99
N PHE A 228 -11.69 -25.01 15.27
CA PHE A 228 -10.36 -24.51 15.74
C PHE A 228 -9.22 -25.55 15.62
N GLN A 229 -9.52 -26.79 15.27
CA GLN A 229 -8.52 -27.86 15.08
C GLN A 229 -8.10 -28.04 13.61
N LEU A 230 -8.72 -27.30 12.69
CA LEU A 230 -8.31 -27.22 11.29
C LEU A 230 -6.99 -26.50 11.13
#